data_977513f4bef44b2c0df9625ee5866428
#
_entry.id   977513f4bef44b2c0df9625ee5866428
#
_cell.length_a   1.000
_cell.length_b   1.000
_cell.length_c   1.000
_cell.angle_alpha   90.00
_cell.angle_beta   90.00
_cell.angle_gamma   90.00
#
_symmetry.space_group_name_H-M   'P 1'
#
loop_
_entity.id
_entity.type
_entity.pdbx_description
1 polymer ?
#
loop_
_entity_poly.entity_id
_entity_poly.type
_entity_poly.pdbx_seq_one_letter_code
_entity_poly.pdbx_strand_id
1 'polypeptide(L)'
;MMEIHTRKGYDINISGMPSHDIEILEKPARVALLPERIPFVKPRLKVKVDDPVKVGSPVFEDKRNPQLVFLSPGGGRIADIKYGPRRVIKEVVIELDPDEDFEAFPVISEADLDGMERQKLVKMIMTGGLWPLFRELPFRDVPNPDVVPPSVIVSLNSKEPFQPLPEAYLNDRIDLFEFGIKILEKLSENLLISTSSDDGFAQNRLNGFVTHTCNGSYPADDPGVLLYHIKKGPDENRSWYINGQDVLLLAMLFKTGKYPVDRTVVLGGSLARERKHLKTRMGVPLNHITKGRADDTGTARYIVGGVFKGYTASKDSYMGFYESSLVLIPQGDEKEFFGFARPGFNKPSRSRAFLSFLNKSSMAMDCNCHGEVRACINCGFCGEVCPVDILPQFTYKTILADEIEEALDHGLLDCVECGLCTYVCPSKIELKTIFKKTKKAYFLEQL
;
A
#
# COMPACT_ATOMS: atom_id res chain seq x y z
N MET A 1 22.82 -0.73 -13.13
CA MET A 1 21.93 -1.19 -12.05
C MET A 1 22.71 -1.23 -10.74
N MET A 2 22.23 -0.54 -9.70
CA MET A 2 22.87 -0.48 -8.39
C MET A 2 22.18 -1.47 -7.46
N GLU A 3 22.94 -2.28 -6.73
CA GLU A 3 22.39 -3.19 -5.72
C GLU A 3 22.48 -2.56 -4.34
N ILE A 4 21.34 -2.53 -3.63
CA ILE A 4 21.23 -2.07 -2.25
C ILE A 4 21.02 -3.29 -1.36
N HIS A 5 21.92 -3.47 -0.39
CA HIS A 5 21.88 -4.59 0.52
C HIS A 5 21.43 -4.17 1.92
N THR A 6 20.19 -4.57 2.28
CA THR A 6 19.62 -4.32 3.61
C THR A 6 19.91 -5.52 4.52
N ARG A 7 20.74 -5.32 5.54
CA ARG A 7 21.16 -6.40 6.47
C ARG A 7 20.09 -6.79 7.47
N LYS A 8 19.19 -5.87 7.81
CA LYS A 8 18.12 -6.03 8.79
C LYS A 8 16.79 -6.23 8.06
N GLY A 9 15.79 -6.69 8.80
CA GLY A 9 14.49 -7.07 8.27
C GLY A 9 14.07 -8.42 8.81
N TYR A 10 12.93 -8.93 8.35
CA TYR A 10 12.47 -10.26 8.74
C TYR A 10 11.38 -10.76 7.78
N ASP A 11 11.60 -11.91 7.18
CA ASP A 11 10.61 -12.58 6.35
C ASP A 11 9.75 -13.52 7.21
N ILE A 12 8.45 -13.34 7.15
CA ILE A 12 7.51 -14.17 7.88
C ILE A 12 7.11 -15.39 7.04
N ASN A 13 7.32 -16.58 7.59
CA ASN A 13 6.96 -17.84 6.95
C ASN A 13 5.45 -18.14 7.12
N ILE A 14 4.61 -17.31 6.52
CA ILE A 14 3.16 -17.46 6.57
C ILE A 14 2.66 -18.32 5.41
N SER A 15 1.75 -19.27 5.71
CA SER A 15 1.11 -20.09 4.70
C SER A 15 0.01 -19.34 3.96
N GLY A 16 -0.31 -19.81 2.75
CA GLY A 16 -1.41 -19.25 1.96
C GLY A 16 -0.96 -18.25 0.90
N MET A 17 0.32 -18.32 0.47
CA MET A 17 0.83 -17.52 -0.63
C MET A 17 0.03 -17.77 -1.92
N PRO A 18 -0.19 -16.75 -2.75
CA PRO A 18 -0.91 -16.88 -4.02
C PRO A 18 -0.08 -17.67 -5.03
N SER A 19 -0.75 -18.36 -5.95
CA SER A 19 -0.12 -18.90 -7.15
C SER A 19 0.17 -17.77 -8.15
N HIS A 20 0.97 -18.07 -9.19
CA HIS A 20 1.23 -17.15 -10.30
C HIS A 20 0.04 -17.04 -11.27
N ASP A 21 -1.02 -17.86 -11.07
CA ASP A 21 -2.19 -17.83 -11.93
C ASP A 21 -2.92 -16.48 -11.84
N ILE A 22 -3.41 -16.05 -12.99
CA ILE A 22 -4.16 -14.81 -13.14
C ILE A 22 -5.58 -15.14 -13.59
N GLU A 23 -6.57 -14.67 -12.85
CA GLU A 23 -7.98 -14.79 -13.19
C GLU A 23 -8.58 -13.41 -13.41
N ILE A 24 -9.41 -13.27 -14.44
CA ILE A 24 -10.17 -12.03 -14.69
C ILE A 24 -11.53 -12.20 -14.00
N LEU A 25 -11.80 -11.33 -13.03
CA LEU A 25 -13.11 -11.31 -12.36
C LEU A 25 -14.17 -10.66 -13.25
N GLU A 26 -15.40 -11.17 -13.12
CA GLU A 26 -16.57 -10.51 -13.69
C GLU A 26 -16.71 -9.09 -13.12
N LYS A 27 -17.40 -8.23 -13.89
CA LYS A 27 -17.73 -6.88 -13.44
C LYS A 27 -18.58 -6.95 -12.16
N PRO A 28 -18.18 -6.30 -11.06
CA PRO A 28 -19.00 -6.25 -9.85
C PRO A 28 -20.24 -5.37 -10.09
N ALA A 29 -21.30 -5.62 -9.34
CA ALA A 29 -22.50 -4.77 -9.40
C ALA A 29 -22.27 -3.39 -8.76
N ARG A 30 -21.31 -3.27 -7.86
CA ARG A 30 -20.98 -2.03 -7.12
C ARG A 30 -19.49 -1.88 -6.96
N VAL A 31 -19.05 -0.63 -6.84
CA VAL A 31 -17.69 -0.26 -6.42
C VAL A 31 -17.77 0.86 -5.39
N ALA A 32 -16.69 1.13 -4.67
CA ALA A 32 -16.66 2.26 -3.75
C ALA A 32 -15.30 2.96 -3.69
N LEU A 33 -15.36 4.23 -3.30
CA LEU A 33 -14.20 4.98 -2.83
C LEU A 33 -14.26 5.07 -1.30
N LEU A 34 -13.10 4.92 -0.65
CA LEU A 34 -12.95 4.93 0.81
C LEU A 34 -12.11 6.13 1.26
N PRO A 35 -12.69 7.35 1.38
CA PRO A 35 -11.92 8.55 1.68
C PRO A 35 -11.18 8.48 3.02
N GLU A 36 -11.75 7.81 4.05
CA GLU A 36 -11.08 7.65 5.35
C GLU A 36 -9.76 6.86 5.28
N ARG A 37 -9.56 6.06 4.21
CA ARG A 37 -8.37 5.23 3.99
C ARG A 37 -7.26 5.96 3.23
N ILE A 38 -7.54 7.16 2.75
CA ILE A 38 -6.55 7.99 2.05
C ILE A 38 -5.90 8.92 3.09
N PRO A 39 -4.61 8.70 3.42
CA PRO A 39 -3.95 9.46 4.46
C PRO A 39 -4.00 10.97 4.21
N PHE A 40 -4.21 11.74 5.28
CA PHE A 40 -4.23 13.21 5.33
C PHE A 40 -5.30 13.92 4.49
N VAL A 41 -5.96 13.26 3.56
CA VAL A 41 -7.03 13.86 2.75
C VAL A 41 -8.21 14.26 3.64
N LYS A 42 -8.68 15.50 3.46
CA LYS A 42 -9.90 16.04 4.10
C LYS A 42 -11.02 16.13 3.06
N PRO A 43 -11.82 15.06 2.86
CA PRO A 43 -12.74 14.98 1.73
C PRO A 43 -13.86 15.99 1.81
N ARG A 44 -14.18 16.63 0.65
CA ARG A 44 -15.38 17.39 0.40
C ARG A 44 -16.12 16.76 -0.77
N LEU A 45 -17.32 16.23 -0.50
CA LEU A 45 -18.13 15.58 -1.50
C LEU A 45 -18.56 16.57 -2.59
N LYS A 46 -18.56 16.06 -3.82
CA LYS A 46 -19.11 16.70 -5.02
C LYS A 46 -20.41 16.07 -5.49
N VAL A 47 -20.80 14.97 -4.84
CA VAL A 47 -21.97 14.17 -5.19
C VAL A 47 -22.87 13.95 -3.97
N LYS A 48 -24.11 13.56 -4.25
CA LYS A 48 -25.13 13.14 -3.28
C LYS A 48 -25.63 11.75 -3.67
N VAL A 49 -26.35 11.10 -2.77
CA VAL A 49 -27.05 9.85 -3.05
C VAL A 49 -28.01 10.10 -4.22
N ASP A 50 -28.15 9.12 -5.10
CA ASP A 50 -28.90 9.09 -6.36
C ASP A 50 -28.34 9.95 -7.50
N ASP A 51 -27.26 10.72 -7.30
CA ASP A 51 -26.62 11.44 -8.40
C ASP A 51 -26.06 10.45 -9.45
N PRO A 52 -26.29 10.70 -10.76
CA PRO A 52 -25.68 9.94 -11.82
C PRO A 52 -24.20 10.31 -11.93
N VAL A 53 -23.34 9.31 -12.19
CA VAL A 53 -21.91 9.49 -12.40
C VAL A 53 -21.43 8.64 -13.58
N LYS A 54 -20.46 9.17 -14.33
CA LYS A 54 -19.71 8.43 -15.34
C LYS A 54 -18.42 7.91 -14.74
N VAL A 55 -17.78 6.96 -15.40
CA VAL A 55 -16.38 6.62 -15.09
C VAL A 55 -15.53 7.87 -15.30
N GLY A 56 -14.85 8.33 -14.25
CA GLY A 56 -14.08 9.57 -14.29
C GLY A 56 -14.80 10.83 -13.81
N SER A 57 -16.09 10.77 -13.44
CA SER A 57 -16.78 11.93 -12.83
C SER A 57 -16.23 12.25 -11.44
N PRO A 58 -16.06 13.54 -11.05
CA PRO A 58 -15.56 13.92 -9.73
C PRO A 58 -16.50 13.50 -8.60
N VAL A 59 -16.02 12.73 -7.63
CA VAL A 59 -16.79 12.25 -6.47
C VAL A 59 -16.51 13.09 -5.22
N PHE A 60 -15.25 13.37 -4.93
CA PHE A 60 -14.85 14.27 -3.87
C PHE A 60 -13.50 14.93 -4.18
N GLU A 61 -13.18 15.98 -3.45
CA GLU A 61 -11.90 16.69 -3.52
C GLU A 61 -11.26 16.78 -2.13
N ASP A 62 -9.96 17.05 -2.06
CA ASP A 62 -9.29 17.39 -0.81
C ASP A 62 -9.51 18.87 -0.47
N LYS A 63 -10.07 19.15 0.73
CA LYS A 63 -10.24 20.53 1.22
C LYS A 63 -8.95 21.34 1.34
N ARG A 64 -7.79 20.65 1.48
CA ARG A 64 -6.47 21.30 1.54
C ARG A 64 -6.04 21.81 0.17
N ASN A 65 -6.42 21.09 -0.87
CA ASN A 65 -6.17 21.43 -2.28
C ASN A 65 -7.39 21.04 -3.13
N PRO A 66 -8.32 21.94 -3.42
CA PRO A 66 -9.52 21.64 -4.19
C PRO A 66 -9.27 21.19 -5.64
N GLN A 67 -8.06 21.37 -6.18
CA GLN A 67 -7.69 20.84 -7.48
C GLN A 67 -7.39 19.33 -7.43
N LEU A 68 -7.13 18.79 -6.23
CA LEU A 68 -6.93 17.37 -6.00
C LEU A 68 -8.29 16.67 -5.93
N VAL A 69 -8.70 16.09 -7.03
CA VAL A 69 -10.00 15.42 -7.18
C VAL A 69 -9.82 13.91 -7.21
N PHE A 70 -10.79 13.21 -6.64
CA PHE A 70 -10.92 11.76 -6.69
C PHE A 70 -12.11 11.40 -7.56
N LEU A 71 -11.86 10.64 -8.61
CA LEU A 71 -12.82 10.35 -9.66
C LEU A 71 -13.50 9.00 -9.46
N SER A 72 -14.70 8.88 -10.02
CA SER A 72 -15.49 7.67 -9.96
C SER A 72 -14.81 6.51 -10.70
N PRO A 73 -14.58 5.37 -10.05
CA PRO A 73 -14.08 4.15 -10.71
C PRO A 73 -15.20 3.38 -11.41
N GLY A 74 -16.40 3.95 -11.54
CA GLY A 74 -17.53 3.32 -12.18
C GLY A 74 -18.58 4.31 -12.70
N GLY A 75 -19.28 3.94 -13.77
CA GLY A 75 -20.43 4.65 -14.32
C GLY A 75 -21.73 4.05 -13.79
N GLY A 76 -22.68 4.90 -13.44
CA GLY A 76 -23.96 4.52 -12.88
C GLY A 76 -24.51 5.59 -11.95
N ARG A 77 -24.85 5.23 -10.70
CA ARG A 77 -25.36 6.19 -9.70
C ARG A 77 -24.72 6.00 -8.34
N ILE A 78 -24.68 7.06 -7.54
CA ILE A 78 -24.27 7.01 -6.14
C ILE A 78 -25.38 6.27 -5.35
N ALA A 79 -25.08 5.04 -4.94
CA ALA A 79 -26.05 4.21 -4.22
C ALA A 79 -26.12 4.51 -2.74
N ASP A 80 -24.98 4.87 -2.13
CA ASP A 80 -24.91 5.14 -0.69
C ASP A 80 -23.67 5.97 -0.34
N ILE A 81 -23.77 6.76 0.73
CA ILE A 81 -22.65 7.48 1.33
C ILE A 81 -22.62 7.15 2.83
N LYS A 82 -21.71 6.27 3.23
CA LYS A 82 -21.60 5.84 4.62
C LYS A 82 -20.73 6.79 5.45
N TYR A 83 -21.24 7.15 6.60
CA TYR A 83 -20.54 8.01 7.56
C TYR A 83 -20.15 7.22 8.81
N GLY A 84 -18.99 7.54 9.34
CA GLY A 84 -18.51 7.08 10.63
C GLY A 84 -18.73 8.13 11.75
N PRO A 85 -18.12 7.91 12.94
CA PRO A 85 -18.12 8.86 14.02
C PRO A 85 -17.65 10.25 13.55
N ARG A 86 -18.20 11.31 14.11
CA ARG A 86 -17.91 12.71 13.75
C ARG A 86 -18.12 13.02 12.26
N ARG A 87 -19.04 12.30 11.60
CA ARG A 87 -19.36 12.43 10.18
C ARG A 87 -18.17 12.23 9.23
N VAL A 88 -17.19 11.42 9.61
CA VAL A 88 -16.11 11.00 8.71
C VAL A 88 -16.72 10.19 7.58
N ILE A 89 -16.43 10.55 6.32
CA ILE A 89 -16.91 9.82 5.14
C ILE A 89 -16.11 8.54 5.03
N LYS A 90 -16.77 7.39 5.24
CA LYS A 90 -16.15 6.07 5.18
C LYS A 90 -16.13 5.50 3.77
N GLU A 91 -17.30 5.47 3.15
CA GLU A 91 -17.51 4.85 1.85
C GLU A 91 -18.44 5.71 1.00
N VAL A 92 -18.10 5.90 -0.26
CA VAL A 92 -18.99 6.42 -1.30
C VAL A 92 -19.21 5.29 -2.28
N VAL A 93 -20.40 4.69 -2.26
CA VAL A 93 -20.75 3.48 -3.02
C VAL A 93 -21.41 3.87 -4.32
N ILE A 94 -20.95 3.30 -5.42
CA ILE A 94 -21.47 3.50 -6.77
C ILE A 94 -22.07 2.18 -7.24
N GLU A 95 -23.35 2.19 -7.62
CA GLU A 95 -24.02 1.08 -8.32
C GLU A 95 -23.77 1.23 -9.81
N LEU A 96 -23.21 0.18 -10.42
CA LEU A 96 -22.75 0.24 -11.80
C LEU A 96 -23.86 -0.07 -12.79
N ASP A 97 -23.96 0.74 -13.83
CA ASP A 97 -24.81 0.44 -14.98
C ASP A 97 -24.22 -0.70 -15.81
N PRO A 98 -25.05 -1.50 -16.51
CA PRO A 98 -24.56 -2.51 -17.46
C PRO A 98 -23.62 -1.90 -18.51
N ASP A 99 -24.04 -0.80 -19.13
CA ASP A 99 -23.28 -0.01 -20.09
C ASP A 99 -22.85 1.30 -19.43
N GLU A 100 -21.55 1.43 -19.15
CA GLU A 100 -21.01 2.59 -18.43
C GLU A 100 -20.58 3.70 -19.39
N ASP A 101 -21.00 4.91 -19.09
CA ASP A 101 -20.49 6.12 -19.73
C ASP A 101 -19.14 6.55 -19.13
N PHE A 102 -18.32 7.21 -19.95
CA PHE A 102 -16.99 7.71 -19.55
C PHE A 102 -16.88 9.22 -19.71
N GLU A 103 -16.19 9.87 -18.79
CA GLU A 103 -15.67 11.22 -19.03
C GLU A 103 -14.50 11.14 -20.02
N ALA A 104 -14.42 12.14 -20.89
CA ALA A 104 -13.34 12.23 -21.88
C ALA A 104 -12.17 13.05 -21.32
N PHE A 105 -10.97 12.49 -21.40
CA PHE A 105 -9.71 13.15 -21.02
C PHE A 105 -8.82 13.33 -22.25
N PRO A 106 -7.87 14.28 -22.20
CA PRO A 106 -6.93 14.47 -23.32
C PRO A 106 -6.07 13.22 -23.56
N VAL A 107 -5.97 12.82 -24.81
CA VAL A 107 -5.02 11.79 -25.26
C VAL A 107 -3.68 12.46 -25.57
N ILE A 108 -2.58 11.80 -25.25
CA ILE A 108 -1.21 12.27 -25.49
C ILE A 108 -0.47 11.20 -26.29
N SER A 109 0.09 11.58 -27.43
CA SER A 109 1.06 10.75 -28.14
C SER A 109 2.47 10.91 -27.56
N GLU A 110 3.40 10.02 -27.91
CA GLU A 110 4.80 10.15 -27.49
C GLU A 110 5.43 11.46 -28.00
N ALA A 111 5.12 11.84 -29.24
CA ALA A 111 5.60 13.07 -29.82
C ALA A 111 5.06 14.32 -29.10
N ASP A 112 3.81 14.29 -28.63
CA ASP A 112 3.24 15.38 -27.83
C ASP A 112 3.92 15.49 -26.45
N LEU A 113 4.31 14.34 -25.87
CA LEU A 113 4.98 14.28 -24.58
C LEU A 113 6.38 14.89 -24.64
N ASP A 114 7.13 14.69 -25.74
CA ASP A 114 8.50 15.19 -25.89
C ASP A 114 8.59 16.71 -25.74
N GLY A 115 7.66 17.45 -26.33
CA GLY A 115 7.58 18.90 -26.26
C GLY A 115 6.76 19.47 -25.10
N MET A 116 6.26 18.61 -24.19
CA MET A 116 5.32 19.03 -23.15
C MET A 116 6.05 19.64 -21.95
N GLU A 117 5.59 20.80 -21.52
CA GLU A 117 6.05 21.42 -20.27
C GLU A 117 5.51 20.66 -19.05
N ARG A 118 6.34 20.53 -18.00
CA ARG A 118 5.99 19.87 -16.74
C ARG A 118 4.66 20.35 -16.14
N GLN A 119 4.46 21.67 -16.09
CA GLN A 119 3.25 22.26 -15.48
C GLN A 119 1.97 21.84 -16.21
N LYS A 120 2.01 21.78 -17.54
CA LYS A 120 0.89 21.30 -18.35
C LYS A 120 0.58 19.83 -18.06
N LEU A 121 1.62 18.99 -18.01
CA LEU A 121 1.48 17.56 -17.68
C LEU A 121 0.90 17.36 -16.28
N VAL A 122 1.45 18.05 -15.27
CA VAL A 122 0.94 18.03 -13.89
C VAL A 122 -0.56 18.36 -13.84
N LYS A 123 -0.96 19.45 -14.51
CA LYS A 123 -2.38 19.84 -14.58
C LYS A 123 -3.26 18.76 -15.21
N MET A 124 -2.77 18.07 -16.25
CA MET A 124 -3.50 16.98 -16.89
C MET A 124 -3.63 15.75 -15.97
N ILE A 125 -2.56 15.38 -15.25
CA ILE A 125 -2.61 14.28 -14.27
C ILE A 125 -3.57 14.62 -13.12
N MET A 126 -3.55 15.88 -12.63
CA MET A 126 -4.46 16.38 -11.60
C MET A 126 -5.91 16.29 -12.04
N THR A 127 -6.24 16.83 -13.21
CA THR A 127 -7.57 16.78 -13.79
C THR A 127 -8.04 15.35 -14.06
N GLY A 128 -7.11 14.47 -14.47
CA GLY A 128 -7.35 13.04 -14.65
C GLY A 128 -7.47 12.24 -13.34
N GLY A 129 -7.43 12.88 -12.16
CA GLY A 129 -7.64 12.24 -10.87
C GLY A 129 -6.57 11.22 -10.47
N LEU A 130 -5.41 11.20 -11.13
CA LEU A 130 -4.35 10.22 -10.88
C LEU A 130 -3.16 10.81 -10.08
N TRP A 131 -3.17 12.11 -9.77
CA TRP A 131 -2.15 12.72 -8.92
C TRP A 131 -2.03 12.05 -7.55
N PRO A 132 -3.12 11.60 -6.90
CA PRO A 132 -3.04 10.91 -5.61
C PRO A 132 -2.26 9.58 -5.64
N LEU A 133 -1.93 9.03 -6.80
CA LEU A 133 -1.08 7.84 -6.92
C LEU A 133 0.37 8.12 -6.52
N PHE A 134 0.81 9.37 -6.61
CA PHE A 134 2.09 9.80 -6.07
C PHE A 134 2.00 9.99 -4.55
N ARG A 135 3.04 9.57 -3.86
CA ARG A 135 3.16 9.68 -2.40
C ARG A 135 4.50 10.29 -2.03
N GLU A 136 4.49 11.36 -1.22
CA GLU A 136 5.70 12.04 -0.75
C GLU A 136 6.20 11.41 0.56
N LEU A 137 7.46 11.03 0.61
CA LEU A 137 8.14 10.61 1.83
C LEU A 137 8.49 11.84 2.69
N PRO A 138 8.63 11.70 4.00
CA PRO A 138 8.49 10.49 4.80
C PRO A 138 7.05 10.19 5.22
N PHE A 139 6.09 11.08 5.00
CA PHE A 139 4.73 11.00 5.54
C PHE A 139 3.78 10.16 4.67
N ARG A 140 4.15 9.90 3.42
CA ARG A 140 3.31 9.22 2.43
C ARG A 140 2.01 9.97 2.14
N ASP A 141 2.03 11.31 2.23
CA ASP A 141 0.92 12.18 1.79
C ASP A 141 0.97 12.36 0.27
N VAL A 142 -0.11 12.88 -0.29
CA VAL A 142 -0.15 13.29 -1.69
C VAL A 142 0.73 14.53 -1.86
N PRO A 143 1.70 14.53 -2.78
CA PRO A 143 2.65 15.62 -2.90
C PRO A 143 2.04 16.91 -3.44
N ASN A 144 2.65 18.05 -3.10
CA ASN A 144 2.30 19.33 -3.69
C ASN A 144 2.71 19.34 -5.19
N PRO A 145 1.76 19.56 -6.13
CA PRO A 145 2.03 19.53 -7.56
C PRO A 145 3.01 20.63 -8.05
N ASP A 146 3.13 21.73 -7.31
CA ASP A 146 4.00 22.86 -7.66
C ASP A 146 5.48 22.59 -7.33
N VAL A 147 5.76 21.55 -6.54
CA VAL A 147 7.12 21.16 -6.13
C VAL A 147 7.70 20.17 -7.14
N VAL A 148 8.99 20.31 -7.46
CA VAL A 148 9.76 19.29 -8.17
C VAL A 148 10.43 18.40 -7.13
N PRO A 149 10.18 17.08 -7.12
CA PRO A 149 10.79 16.19 -6.13
C PRO A 149 12.29 15.99 -6.42
N PRO A 150 13.11 15.77 -5.39
CA PRO A 150 14.52 15.37 -5.56
C PRO A 150 14.65 14.08 -6.38
N SER A 151 13.75 13.13 -6.19
CA SER A 151 13.62 11.92 -7.01
C SER A 151 12.19 11.40 -7.03
N VAL A 152 11.87 10.62 -8.08
CA VAL A 152 10.66 9.80 -8.15
C VAL A 152 11.09 8.34 -8.14
N ILE A 153 10.58 7.56 -7.20
CA ILE A 153 10.87 6.14 -7.05
C ILE A 153 9.69 5.33 -7.58
N VAL A 154 9.91 4.52 -8.60
CA VAL A 154 8.95 3.49 -9.05
C VAL A 154 9.27 2.20 -8.33
N SER A 155 8.38 1.75 -7.45
CA SER A 155 8.49 0.48 -6.74
C SER A 155 7.72 -0.61 -7.50
N LEU A 156 8.45 -1.56 -8.10
CA LEU A 156 7.82 -2.60 -8.94
C LEU A 156 7.17 -3.70 -8.11
N ASN A 157 7.80 -4.11 -7.03
CA ASN A 157 7.31 -5.19 -6.18
C ASN A 157 7.30 -4.80 -4.69
N SER A 158 6.77 -5.69 -3.87
CA SER A 158 6.82 -5.57 -2.42
C SER A 158 7.01 -6.94 -1.77
N LYS A 159 7.97 -7.04 -0.84
CA LYS A 159 8.19 -8.19 0.03
C LYS A 159 7.19 -8.29 1.19
N GLU A 160 6.26 -7.32 1.30
CA GLU A 160 5.07 -7.49 2.13
C GLU A 160 4.36 -8.78 1.69
N PRO A 161 4.05 -9.72 2.57
CA PRO A 161 3.37 -10.96 2.18
C PRO A 161 2.07 -10.69 1.42
N PHE A 162 1.81 -11.51 0.39
CA PHE A 162 0.59 -11.48 -0.41
C PHE A 162 0.41 -10.21 -1.27
N GLN A 163 1.49 -9.61 -1.78
CA GLN A 163 1.40 -8.54 -2.75
C GLN A 163 1.41 -9.05 -4.20
N PRO A 164 0.84 -8.31 -5.16
CA PRO A 164 0.89 -8.69 -6.57
C PRO A 164 2.32 -8.73 -7.08
N LEU A 165 2.63 -9.78 -7.83
CA LEU A 165 3.91 -9.90 -8.52
C LEU A 165 3.94 -8.98 -9.76
N PRO A 166 5.10 -8.38 -10.10
CA PRO A 166 5.24 -7.55 -11.30
C PRO A 166 4.81 -8.27 -12.58
N GLU A 167 5.12 -9.56 -12.72
CA GLU A 167 4.69 -10.38 -13.84
C GLU A 167 3.17 -10.38 -14.02
N ALA A 168 2.40 -10.40 -12.93
CA ALA A 168 0.94 -10.48 -13.00
C ALA A 168 0.27 -9.22 -13.59
N TYR A 169 0.92 -8.05 -13.50
CA TYR A 169 0.33 -6.82 -14.02
C TYR A 169 1.11 -6.18 -15.17
N LEU A 170 2.36 -6.59 -15.42
CA LEU A 170 3.23 -6.02 -16.47
C LEU A 170 3.41 -6.91 -17.69
N ASN A 171 3.25 -8.25 -17.59
CA ASN A 171 3.72 -9.19 -18.62
C ASN A 171 3.30 -8.80 -20.05
N ASP A 172 2.03 -8.45 -20.25
CA ASP A 172 1.47 -8.08 -21.56
C ASP A 172 1.37 -6.55 -21.77
N ARG A 173 2.05 -5.75 -20.91
CA ARG A 173 1.88 -4.30 -20.83
C ARG A 173 3.21 -3.53 -20.75
N ILE A 174 4.31 -4.12 -21.20
CA ILE A 174 5.64 -3.52 -21.11
C ILE A 174 5.69 -2.20 -21.91
N ASP A 175 5.15 -2.17 -23.13
CA ASP A 175 5.10 -0.94 -23.95
C ASP A 175 4.29 0.18 -23.26
N LEU A 176 3.22 -0.20 -22.56
CA LEU A 176 2.42 0.75 -21.79
C LEU A 176 3.20 1.27 -20.56
N PHE A 177 3.94 0.38 -19.89
CA PHE A 177 4.82 0.76 -18.79
C PHE A 177 5.93 1.70 -19.26
N GLU A 178 6.56 1.41 -20.40
CA GLU A 178 7.57 2.29 -21.02
C GLU A 178 7.03 3.70 -21.26
N PHE A 179 5.83 3.81 -21.81
CA PHE A 179 5.19 5.11 -21.98
C PHE A 179 4.93 5.82 -20.63
N GLY A 180 4.53 5.06 -19.60
CA GLY A 180 4.37 5.58 -18.24
C GLY A 180 5.70 6.09 -17.65
N ILE A 181 6.82 5.42 -17.92
CA ILE A 181 8.14 5.87 -17.50
C ILE A 181 8.50 7.21 -18.18
N LYS A 182 8.26 7.35 -19.48
CA LYS A 182 8.47 8.63 -20.20
C LYS A 182 7.65 9.78 -19.59
N ILE A 183 6.44 9.51 -19.09
CA ILE A 183 5.64 10.49 -18.36
C ILE A 183 6.35 10.91 -17.06
N LEU A 184 6.86 9.94 -16.29
CA LEU A 184 7.54 10.20 -15.01
C LEU A 184 8.86 10.99 -15.19
N GLU A 185 9.60 10.75 -16.25
CA GLU A 185 10.82 11.48 -16.60
C GLU A 185 10.58 12.98 -16.81
N LYS A 186 9.36 13.40 -17.19
CA LYS A 186 8.96 14.81 -17.27
C LYS A 186 8.66 15.44 -15.90
N LEU A 187 8.46 14.64 -14.86
CA LEU A 187 8.16 15.14 -13.51
C LEU A 187 9.40 15.38 -12.67
N SER A 188 10.47 14.59 -12.88
CA SER A 188 11.74 14.70 -12.15
C SER A 188 12.90 14.25 -13.04
N GLU A 189 14.04 14.93 -12.93
CA GLU A 189 15.27 14.51 -13.60
C GLU A 189 15.89 13.24 -13.01
N ASN A 190 15.52 12.88 -11.78
CA ASN A 190 16.03 11.71 -11.09
C ASN A 190 14.92 10.67 -10.89
N LEU A 191 14.77 9.78 -11.87
CA LEU A 191 13.84 8.67 -11.83
C LEU A 191 14.56 7.38 -11.43
N LEU A 192 14.10 6.75 -10.35
CA LEU A 192 14.64 5.52 -9.81
C LEU A 192 13.60 4.41 -9.96
N ILE A 193 13.97 3.31 -10.61
CA ILE A 193 13.08 2.16 -10.78
C ILE A 193 13.68 1.01 -9.99
N SER A 194 12.96 0.59 -8.93
CA SER A 194 13.43 -0.41 -7.98
C SER A 194 12.63 -1.70 -8.03
N THR A 195 13.35 -2.81 -7.88
CA THR A 195 12.76 -4.14 -7.74
C THR A 195 13.53 -4.96 -6.70
N SER A 196 12.98 -6.10 -6.28
CA SER A 196 13.71 -7.05 -5.44
C SER A 196 14.77 -7.79 -6.25
N SER A 197 15.89 -8.13 -5.61
CA SER A 197 16.98 -8.90 -6.24
C SER A 197 16.58 -10.33 -6.63
N ASP A 198 15.48 -10.85 -6.10
CA ASP A 198 14.90 -12.16 -6.43
C ASP A 198 13.75 -12.11 -7.45
N ASP A 199 13.44 -10.91 -7.97
CA ASP A 199 12.42 -10.72 -9.02
C ASP A 199 13.00 -11.04 -10.41
N GLY A 200 12.94 -12.30 -10.81
CA GLY A 200 13.45 -12.75 -12.12
C GLY A 200 12.71 -12.12 -13.30
N PHE A 201 11.41 -11.80 -13.19
CA PHE A 201 10.66 -11.16 -14.28
C PHE A 201 11.18 -9.74 -14.53
N ALA A 202 11.26 -8.91 -13.49
CA ALA A 202 11.72 -7.54 -13.65
C ALA A 202 13.18 -7.48 -14.14
N GLN A 203 14.05 -8.34 -13.63
CA GLN A 203 15.44 -8.40 -14.07
C GLN A 203 15.62 -8.80 -15.54
N ASN A 204 14.79 -9.70 -16.05
CA ASN A 204 14.89 -10.18 -17.43
C ASN A 204 14.12 -9.31 -18.44
N ARG A 205 12.90 -8.91 -18.09
CA ARG A 205 11.99 -8.21 -19.02
C ARG A 205 12.07 -6.70 -18.94
N LEU A 206 12.54 -6.15 -17.80
CA LEU A 206 12.65 -4.72 -17.53
C LEU A 206 14.09 -4.27 -17.29
N ASN A 207 15.10 -5.08 -17.71
CA ASN A 207 16.51 -4.82 -17.45
C ASN A 207 16.98 -3.43 -17.95
N GLY A 208 16.40 -2.91 -19.04
CA GLY A 208 16.69 -1.57 -19.55
C GLY A 208 16.14 -0.42 -18.69
N PHE A 209 15.20 -0.70 -17.80
CA PHE A 209 14.52 0.31 -16.98
C PHE A 209 14.95 0.24 -15.51
N VAL A 210 15.20 -0.95 -14.97
CA VAL A 210 15.57 -1.13 -13.56
C VAL A 210 16.89 -0.46 -13.25
N THR A 211 16.87 0.53 -12.36
CA THR A 211 18.06 1.25 -11.90
C THR A 211 18.64 0.66 -10.63
N HIS A 212 17.77 0.17 -9.72
CA HIS A 212 18.14 -0.34 -8.40
C HIS A 212 17.52 -1.71 -8.12
N THR A 213 18.31 -2.59 -7.52
CA THR A 213 17.82 -3.86 -6.95
C THR A 213 17.99 -3.85 -5.44
N CYS A 214 16.93 -4.25 -4.74
CA CYS A 214 16.90 -4.31 -3.28
C CYS A 214 17.09 -5.77 -2.83
N ASN A 215 18.20 -6.03 -2.14
CA ASN A 215 18.55 -7.33 -1.58
C ASN A 215 18.38 -7.30 -0.06
N GLY A 216 17.62 -8.24 0.49
CA GLY A 216 17.36 -8.36 1.93
C GLY A 216 15.97 -8.91 2.20
N SER A 217 15.66 -9.11 3.48
CA SER A 217 14.34 -9.50 3.95
C SER A 217 13.37 -8.32 3.97
N TYR A 218 12.06 -8.60 4.09
CA TYR A 218 11.03 -7.57 4.26
C TYR A 218 11.46 -6.55 5.33
N PRO A 219 11.35 -5.27 5.08
CA PRO A 219 10.84 -4.54 3.91
C PRO A 219 11.94 -3.92 3.03
N ALA A 220 12.98 -4.68 2.65
CA ALA A 220 14.13 -4.17 1.91
C ALA A 220 13.77 -3.38 0.63
N ASP A 221 12.66 -3.71 0.00
CA ASP A 221 12.14 -3.11 -1.24
C ASP A 221 11.17 -1.92 -1.02
N ASP A 222 10.93 -1.52 0.23
CA ASP A 222 10.12 -0.34 0.51
C ASP A 222 10.81 0.93 -0.01
N PRO A 223 10.11 1.83 -0.73
CA PRO A 223 10.70 3.06 -1.26
C PRO A 223 11.39 3.93 -0.20
N GLY A 224 10.88 3.94 1.04
CA GLY A 224 11.50 4.67 2.14
C GLY A 224 12.79 4.01 2.64
N VAL A 225 12.88 2.67 2.59
CA VAL A 225 14.12 1.94 2.90
C VAL A 225 15.15 2.20 1.81
N LEU A 226 14.77 2.10 0.54
CA LEU A 226 15.66 2.45 -0.57
C LEU A 226 16.20 3.87 -0.40
N LEU A 227 15.31 4.86 -0.20
CA LEU A 227 15.71 6.25 -0.03
C LEU A 227 16.66 6.43 1.14
N TYR A 228 16.42 5.79 2.30
CA TYR A 228 17.28 5.84 3.47
C TYR A 228 18.73 5.43 3.14
N HIS A 229 18.90 4.39 2.33
CA HIS A 229 20.23 3.87 1.99
C HIS A 229 20.95 4.63 0.86
N ILE A 230 20.24 5.40 0.02
CA ILE A 230 20.83 6.09 -1.12
C ILE A 230 20.92 7.61 -0.95
N LYS A 231 20.09 8.21 -0.09
CA LYS A 231 20.05 9.66 0.12
C LYS A 231 21.40 10.19 0.59
N LYS A 232 21.80 11.33 0.08
CA LYS A 232 23.05 12.02 0.43
C LYS A 232 22.85 13.09 1.50
N GLY A 233 21.62 13.57 1.66
CA GLY A 233 21.29 14.62 2.62
C GLY A 233 19.80 14.69 2.95
N PRO A 234 19.44 15.53 3.93
CA PRO A 234 18.04 15.67 4.38
C PRO A 234 17.12 16.25 3.30
N ASP A 235 17.62 17.01 2.35
CA ASP A 235 16.83 17.62 1.27
C ASP A 235 16.17 16.55 0.38
N GLU A 236 16.78 15.36 0.28
CA GLU A 236 16.24 14.24 -0.50
C GLU A 236 15.10 13.51 0.22
N ASN A 237 14.85 13.76 1.50
CA ASN A 237 13.79 13.11 2.27
C ASN A 237 12.39 13.33 1.70
N ARG A 238 12.17 14.40 0.91
CA ARG A 238 10.89 14.72 0.26
C ARG A 238 10.76 14.14 -1.14
N SER A 239 11.45 13.05 -1.41
CA SER A 239 11.30 12.29 -2.65
C SER A 239 9.92 11.64 -2.74
N TRP A 240 9.44 11.45 -3.96
CA TRP A 240 8.14 10.83 -4.21
C TRP A 240 8.31 9.37 -4.60
N TYR A 241 7.25 8.61 -4.43
CA TYR A 241 7.17 7.26 -4.99
C TYR A 241 5.80 6.97 -5.60
N ILE A 242 5.80 5.99 -6.50
CA ILE A 242 4.63 5.43 -7.16
C ILE A 242 4.84 3.93 -7.34
N ASN A 243 3.78 3.12 -7.27
CA ASN A 243 3.88 1.69 -7.51
C ASN A 243 3.90 1.38 -9.01
N GLY A 244 4.56 0.30 -9.42
CA GLY A 244 4.63 -0.10 -10.83
C GLY A 244 3.27 -0.29 -11.49
N GLN A 245 2.28 -0.82 -10.78
CA GLN A 245 0.91 -0.94 -11.28
C GLN A 245 0.24 0.43 -11.51
N ASP A 246 0.55 1.43 -10.69
CA ASP A 246 -0.01 2.77 -10.79
C ASP A 246 0.59 3.55 -11.97
N VAL A 247 1.82 3.22 -12.40
CA VAL A 247 2.44 3.74 -13.63
C VAL A 247 1.61 3.34 -14.85
N LEU A 248 1.08 2.11 -14.88
CA LEU A 248 0.20 1.67 -15.96
C LEU A 248 -1.09 2.50 -16.02
N LEU A 249 -1.66 2.89 -14.88
CA LEU A 249 -2.86 3.73 -14.83
C LEU A 249 -2.58 5.12 -15.44
N LEU A 250 -1.44 5.74 -15.12
CA LEU A 250 -1.04 7.00 -15.76
C LEU A 250 -0.95 6.85 -17.27
N ALA A 251 -0.28 5.82 -17.74
CA ALA A 251 -0.11 5.54 -19.16
C ALA A 251 -1.46 5.28 -19.86
N MET A 252 -2.34 4.50 -19.24
CA MET A 252 -3.68 4.19 -19.78
C MET A 252 -4.53 5.44 -19.94
N LEU A 253 -4.55 6.35 -18.95
CA LEU A 253 -5.29 7.61 -19.04
C LEU A 253 -4.93 8.37 -20.31
N PHE A 254 -3.64 8.56 -20.56
CA PHE A 254 -3.16 9.36 -21.66
C PHE A 254 -3.20 8.65 -23.03
N LYS A 255 -3.09 7.32 -23.06
CA LYS A 255 -3.23 6.54 -24.29
C LYS A 255 -4.69 6.42 -24.74
N THR A 256 -5.63 6.33 -23.79
CA THR A 256 -7.04 6.03 -24.09
C THR A 256 -7.98 7.23 -23.97
N GLY A 257 -7.57 8.28 -23.23
CA GLY A 257 -8.45 9.39 -22.88
C GLY A 257 -9.61 9.00 -21.96
N LYS A 258 -9.51 7.86 -21.26
CA LYS A 258 -10.51 7.36 -20.30
C LYS A 258 -9.88 7.14 -18.93
N TYR A 259 -10.62 7.43 -17.87
CA TYR A 259 -10.16 7.14 -16.52
C TYR A 259 -9.94 5.63 -16.36
N PRO A 260 -8.72 5.19 -16.00
CA PRO A 260 -8.41 3.77 -15.87
C PRO A 260 -8.98 3.21 -14.57
N VAL A 261 -9.61 2.06 -14.66
CA VAL A 261 -10.26 1.43 -13.50
C VAL A 261 -9.67 0.07 -13.15
N ASP A 262 -8.82 -0.49 -14.02
CA ASP A 262 -8.25 -1.81 -13.86
C ASP A 262 -7.31 -1.89 -12.65
N ARG A 263 -7.44 -2.95 -11.87
CA ARG A 263 -6.56 -3.26 -10.74
C ARG A 263 -6.29 -4.75 -10.68
N THR A 264 -5.02 -5.12 -10.54
CA THR A 264 -4.63 -6.48 -10.19
C THR A 264 -4.51 -6.56 -8.68
N VAL A 265 -5.27 -7.46 -8.07
CA VAL A 265 -5.25 -7.71 -6.63
C VAL A 265 -4.88 -9.15 -6.34
N VAL A 266 -4.36 -9.42 -5.14
CA VAL A 266 -4.07 -10.77 -4.67
C VAL A 266 -5.10 -11.19 -3.64
N LEU A 267 -5.60 -12.41 -3.78
CA LEU A 267 -6.29 -13.11 -2.70
C LEU A 267 -5.34 -14.17 -2.11
N GLY A 268 -5.06 -14.06 -0.81
CA GLY A 268 -4.15 -14.96 -0.11
C GLY A 268 -4.59 -15.25 1.33
N GLY A 269 -3.73 -15.97 2.06
CA GLY A 269 -3.98 -16.36 3.45
C GLY A 269 -4.50 -17.79 3.59
N SER A 270 -4.44 -18.32 4.82
CA SER A 270 -4.74 -19.73 5.10
C SER A 270 -6.22 -20.10 4.90
N LEU A 271 -7.14 -19.12 5.00
CA LEU A 271 -8.59 -19.33 4.77
C LEU A 271 -9.04 -19.01 3.34
N ALA A 272 -8.14 -18.60 2.45
CA ALA A 272 -8.41 -18.54 1.02
C ALA A 272 -8.25 -19.93 0.42
N ARG A 273 -9.33 -20.47 -0.21
CA ARG A 273 -9.29 -21.76 -0.92
C ARG A 273 -8.56 -21.65 -2.23
N GLU A 274 -8.88 -20.61 -3.00
CA GLU A 274 -8.21 -20.26 -4.25
C GLU A 274 -7.35 -19.02 -4.02
N ARG A 275 -6.04 -19.20 -4.13
CA ARG A 275 -5.03 -18.19 -3.86
C ARG A 275 -4.37 -17.81 -5.16
N LYS A 276 -4.72 -16.65 -5.72
CA LYS A 276 -4.26 -16.23 -7.04
C LYS A 276 -4.27 -14.71 -7.21
N HIS A 277 -3.75 -14.28 -8.34
CA HIS A 277 -3.86 -12.90 -8.80
C HIS A 277 -5.19 -12.73 -9.53
N LEU A 278 -5.90 -11.66 -9.22
CA LEU A 278 -7.23 -11.37 -9.75
C LEU A 278 -7.20 -10.02 -10.47
N LYS A 279 -7.44 -10.02 -11.78
CA LYS A 279 -7.67 -8.78 -12.53
C LYS A 279 -9.12 -8.34 -12.29
N THR A 280 -9.27 -7.16 -11.72
CA THR A 280 -10.55 -6.57 -11.34
C THR A 280 -10.50 -5.06 -11.52
N ARG A 281 -11.32 -4.30 -10.81
CA ARG A 281 -11.31 -2.84 -10.88
C ARG A 281 -11.14 -2.19 -9.51
N MET A 282 -10.76 -0.93 -9.51
CA MET A 282 -10.62 -0.11 -8.31
C MET A 282 -11.93 -0.10 -7.52
N GLY A 283 -11.82 -0.16 -6.19
CA GLY A 283 -12.98 -0.11 -5.30
C GLY A 283 -13.87 -1.35 -5.33
N VAL A 284 -13.38 -2.50 -5.80
CA VAL A 284 -14.14 -3.76 -5.84
C VAL A 284 -14.59 -4.21 -4.45
N PRO A 285 -15.81 -4.77 -4.27
CA PRO A 285 -16.27 -5.31 -3.00
C PRO A 285 -15.41 -6.51 -2.55
N LEU A 286 -15.10 -6.60 -1.26
CA LEU A 286 -14.32 -7.72 -0.72
C LEU A 286 -15.06 -9.06 -0.83
N ASN A 287 -16.38 -9.04 -0.67
CA ASN A 287 -17.22 -10.22 -0.86
C ASN A 287 -17.27 -10.69 -2.32
N HIS A 288 -17.09 -9.80 -3.30
CA HIS A 288 -16.98 -10.17 -4.73
C HIS A 288 -15.66 -10.92 -5.00
N ILE A 289 -14.56 -10.45 -4.42
CA ILE A 289 -13.24 -11.12 -4.51
C ILE A 289 -13.30 -12.51 -3.88
N THR A 290 -13.97 -12.66 -2.73
CA THR A 290 -13.97 -13.91 -1.93
C THR A 290 -15.06 -14.88 -2.31
N LYS A 291 -16.02 -14.50 -3.15
CA LYS A 291 -17.15 -15.33 -3.57
C LYS A 291 -16.67 -16.65 -4.20
N GLY A 292 -17.01 -17.79 -3.56
CA GLY A 292 -16.58 -19.12 -3.99
C GLY A 292 -15.09 -19.46 -3.73
N ARG A 293 -14.28 -18.48 -3.27
CA ARG A 293 -12.83 -18.60 -3.09
C ARG A 293 -12.36 -18.61 -1.64
N ALA A 294 -13.25 -18.43 -0.70
CA ALA A 294 -12.94 -18.40 0.73
C ALA A 294 -13.76 -19.42 1.52
N ASP A 295 -13.21 -19.84 2.66
CA ASP A 295 -13.97 -20.62 3.63
C ASP A 295 -14.96 -19.71 4.36
N ASP A 296 -16.25 -19.94 4.16
CA ASP A 296 -17.33 -19.12 4.73
C ASP A 296 -17.71 -19.60 6.15
N THR A 297 -16.69 -19.79 6.99
CA THR A 297 -16.87 -20.27 8.39
C THR A 297 -17.29 -19.17 9.36
N GLY A 298 -17.37 -17.91 8.88
CA GLY A 298 -17.68 -16.74 9.71
C GLY A 298 -16.55 -16.31 10.66
N THR A 299 -15.43 -17.04 10.68
CA THR A 299 -14.29 -16.80 11.59
C THR A 299 -13.08 -16.17 10.91
N ALA A 300 -13.24 -15.73 9.66
CA ALA A 300 -12.16 -15.11 8.91
C ALA A 300 -11.99 -13.63 9.26
N ARG A 301 -10.73 -13.21 9.49
CA ARG A 301 -10.34 -11.82 9.48
C ARG A 301 -9.95 -11.42 8.06
N TYR A 302 -10.58 -10.36 7.57
CA TYR A 302 -10.29 -9.74 6.26
C TYR A 302 -9.25 -8.64 6.47
N ILE A 303 -8.05 -8.81 5.93
CA ILE A 303 -6.96 -7.83 6.02
C ILE A 303 -6.69 -7.29 4.61
N VAL A 304 -6.87 -5.99 4.44
CA VAL A 304 -6.68 -5.28 3.17
C VAL A 304 -5.33 -4.58 3.18
N GLY A 305 -4.52 -4.78 2.14
CA GLY A 305 -3.25 -4.08 1.92
C GLY A 305 -2.00 -4.78 2.44
N GLY A 306 -2.14 -5.95 3.10
CA GLY A 306 -1.02 -6.76 3.60
C GLY A 306 -1.04 -7.00 5.11
N VAL A 307 -0.27 -7.98 5.56
CA VAL A 307 -0.27 -8.46 6.95
C VAL A 307 0.34 -7.44 7.92
N PHE A 308 1.38 -6.75 7.49
CA PHE A 308 2.10 -5.78 8.31
C PHE A 308 1.61 -4.34 8.13
N LYS A 309 1.34 -3.92 6.89
CA LYS A 309 0.97 -2.53 6.57
C LYS A 309 -0.53 -2.31 6.46
N GLY A 310 -1.30 -3.36 6.22
CA GLY A 310 -2.74 -3.31 5.98
C GLY A 310 -3.60 -2.97 7.18
N TYR A 311 -4.90 -3.09 6.97
CA TYR A 311 -5.93 -2.85 7.98
C TYR A 311 -7.02 -3.92 7.92
N THR A 312 -7.71 -4.14 9.04
CA THR A 312 -8.87 -5.04 9.10
C THR A 312 -10.11 -4.35 8.53
N ALA A 313 -10.85 -5.06 7.69
CA ALA A 313 -12.10 -4.61 7.09
C ALA A 313 -13.23 -5.60 7.33
N SER A 314 -14.49 -5.13 7.20
CA SER A 314 -15.66 -6.01 7.13
C SER A 314 -15.70 -6.73 5.78
N LYS A 315 -16.26 -7.95 5.74
CA LYS A 315 -16.54 -8.70 4.50
C LYS A 315 -17.34 -7.87 3.48
N ASP A 316 -18.22 -6.99 3.95
CA ASP A 316 -19.09 -6.16 3.12
C ASP A 316 -18.49 -4.79 2.76
N SER A 317 -17.22 -4.55 3.09
CA SER A 317 -16.49 -3.37 2.67
C SER A 317 -15.87 -3.56 1.28
N TYR A 318 -15.02 -2.61 0.88
CA TYR A 318 -14.44 -2.53 -0.46
C TYR A 318 -12.92 -2.46 -0.39
N MET A 319 -12.26 -2.76 -1.50
CA MET A 319 -10.83 -2.54 -1.66
C MET A 319 -10.53 -1.03 -1.64
N GLY A 320 -9.51 -0.62 -0.90
CA GLY A 320 -9.09 0.78 -0.83
C GLY A 320 -8.40 1.27 -2.11
N PHE A 321 -8.10 2.57 -2.13
CA PHE A 321 -7.53 3.23 -3.32
C PHE A 321 -6.11 2.75 -3.65
N TYR A 322 -5.31 2.48 -2.63
CA TYR A 322 -3.89 2.09 -2.78
C TYR A 322 -3.66 0.58 -2.66
N GLU A 323 -4.60 -0.12 -2.05
CA GLU A 323 -4.40 -1.51 -1.68
C GLU A 323 -4.64 -2.45 -2.87
N SER A 324 -3.81 -3.49 -2.94
CA SER A 324 -3.82 -4.51 -3.99
C SER A 324 -3.77 -5.93 -3.45
N SER A 325 -4.00 -6.11 -2.14
CA SER A 325 -4.08 -7.44 -1.55
C SER A 325 -5.22 -7.60 -0.56
N LEU A 326 -5.82 -8.78 -0.54
CA LEU A 326 -6.79 -9.22 0.45
C LEU A 326 -6.30 -10.53 1.07
N VAL A 327 -6.09 -10.52 2.38
CA VAL A 327 -5.58 -11.66 3.13
C VAL A 327 -6.66 -12.17 4.07
N LEU A 328 -6.92 -13.47 4.01
CA LEU A 328 -7.89 -14.15 4.87
C LEU A 328 -7.17 -15.12 5.82
N ILE A 329 -7.20 -14.79 7.10
CA ILE A 329 -6.63 -15.64 8.17
C ILE A 329 -7.66 -15.82 9.29
N PRO A 330 -7.50 -16.85 10.15
CA PRO A 330 -8.40 -17.03 11.29
C PRO A 330 -8.43 -15.80 12.20
N GLN A 331 -9.62 -15.45 12.69
CA GLN A 331 -9.83 -14.35 13.64
C GLN A 331 -9.06 -14.56 14.94
N GLY A 332 -8.96 -15.80 15.39
CA GLY A 332 -8.12 -16.16 16.53
C GLY A 332 -8.68 -15.75 17.89
N ASP A 333 -9.97 -15.87 18.09
CA ASP A 333 -10.63 -15.57 19.39
C ASP A 333 -10.58 -16.73 20.40
N GLU A 334 -9.86 -17.80 20.09
CA GLU A 334 -9.76 -18.99 20.94
C GLU A 334 -8.81 -18.75 22.12
N LYS A 335 -9.34 -18.91 23.33
CA LYS A 335 -8.54 -18.86 24.55
C LYS A 335 -7.82 -20.19 24.75
N GLU A 336 -6.50 -20.18 24.68
CA GLU A 336 -5.69 -21.36 25.00
C GLU A 336 -5.52 -21.51 26.51
N PHE A 337 -6.03 -22.61 27.06
CA PHE A 337 -5.77 -22.98 28.45
C PHE A 337 -4.36 -23.56 28.60
N PHE A 338 -3.55 -23.01 29.50
CA PHE A 338 -2.11 -23.34 29.70
C PHE A 338 -1.25 -23.23 28.44
N GLY A 339 -1.54 -22.29 27.53
CA GLY A 339 -0.78 -22.08 26.29
C GLY A 339 0.71 -21.81 26.52
N PHE A 340 1.08 -21.22 27.66
CA PHE A 340 2.46 -20.95 28.05
C PHE A 340 3.29 -22.22 28.36
N ALA A 341 2.64 -23.32 28.74
CA ALA A 341 3.31 -24.59 29.04
C ALA A 341 3.46 -25.51 27.82
N ARG A 342 2.89 -25.13 26.67
CA ARG A 342 2.97 -25.93 25.44
C ARG A 342 4.26 -25.64 24.68
N PRO A 343 4.86 -26.66 24.03
CA PRO A 343 6.09 -26.49 23.24
C PRO A 343 5.97 -25.52 22.07
N GLY A 344 4.75 -25.30 21.55
CA GLY A 344 4.45 -24.33 20.47
C GLY A 344 5.09 -24.67 19.13
N PHE A 345 5.00 -25.90 18.66
CA PHE A 345 5.54 -26.34 17.37
C PHE A 345 4.93 -25.62 16.15
N ASN A 346 3.70 -25.15 16.29
CA ASN A 346 2.90 -24.50 15.24
C ASN A 346 2.66 -23.01 15.49
N LYS A 347 3.40 -22.38 16.40
CA LYS A 347 3.26 -20.94 16.72
C LYS A 347 4.30 -20.14 15.97
N PRO A 348 3.94 -19.41 14.89
CA PRO A 348 4.87 -18.53 14.19
C PRO A 348 5.42 -17.50 15.18
N SER A 349 6.72 -17.49 15.37
CA SER A 349 7.37 -16.56 16.29
C SER A 349 8.84 -16.36 15.89
N ARG A 350 9.31 -15.11 15.93
CA ARG A 350 10.74 -14.82 15.85
C ARG A 350 11.46 -15.23 17.14
N SER A 351 10.74 -15.26 18.24
CA SER A 351 11.29 -15.63 19.54
C SER A 351 11.67 -17.10 19.58
N ARG A 352 12.85 -17.40 20.12
CA ARG A 352 13.29 -18.77 20.38
C ARG A 352 12.58 -19.44 21.57
N ALA A 353 11.51 -18.82 22.08
CA ALA A 353 10.73 -19.33 23.20
C ALA A 353 9.88 -20.57 22.84
N PHE A 354 9.61 -20.79 21.55
CA PHE A 354 8.82 -21.92 21.06
C PHE A 354 9.66 -22.85 20.17
N LEU A 355 9.34 -24.13 20.16
CA LEU A 355 10.02 -25.12 19.31
C LEU A 355 9.74 -24.92 17.81
N SER A 356 8.73 -24.12 17.46
CA SER A 356 8.51 -23.66 16.08
C SER A 356 9.73 -22.93 15.48
N PHE A 357 10.63 -22.40 16.30
CA PHE A 357 11.90 -21.85 15.85
C PHE A 357 12.74 -22.85 15.02
N LEU A 358 12.62 -24.14 15.29
CA LEU A 358 13.31 -25.21 14.55
C LEU A 358 12.60 -25.56 13.24
N ASN A 359 11.36 -25.14 13.07
CA ASN A 359 10.55 -25.39 11.87
C ASN A 359 10.63 -24.23 10.90
N LYS A 360 11.22 -24.47 9.72
CA LYS A 360 11.37 -23.48 8.64
C LYS A 360 10.23 -23.52 7.62
N SER A 361 9.25 -24.45 7.77
CA SER A 361 8.11 -24.50 6.88
C SER A 361 7.16 -23.32 7.10
N SER A 362 6.37 -23.00 6.06
CA SER A 362 5.32 -21.99 6.19
C SER A 362 4.23 -22.48 7.15
N MET A 363 3.76 -21.59 8.02
CA MET A 363 2.79 -21.88 9.06
C MET A 363 1.53 -21.04 8.87
N ALA A 364 0.38 -21.64 9.24
CA ALA A 364 -0.85 -20.87 9.36
C ALA A 364 -0.69 -19.88 10.53
N MET A 365 -0.99 -18.60 10.26
CA MET A 365 -1.11 -17.58 11.29
C MET A 365 -2.57 -17.37 11.66
N ASP A 366 -2.81 -17.08 12.90
CA ASP A 366 -4.05 -16.53 13.41
C ASP A 366 -3.81 -15.13 14.00
N CYS A 367 -4.86 -14.47 14.43
CA CYS A 367 -4.79 -13.16 15.05
C CYS A 367 -4.76 -13.20 16.58
N ASN A 368 -4.47 -14.36 17.19
CA ASN A 368 -4.33 -14.47 18.63
C ASN A 368 -3.11 -13.72 19.14
N CYS A 369 -3.32 -12.82 20.06
CA CYS A 369 -2.25 -12.17 20.79
C CYS A 369 -1.91 -13.00 22.05
N HIS A 370 -0.79 -13.74 22.01
CA HIS A 370 -0.36 -14.56 23.15
C HIS A 370 0.25 -13.68 24.26
N GLY A 371 -0.57 -13.24 25.19
CA GLY A 371 -0.23 -12.37 26.30
C GLY A 371 -0.74 -10.94 26.13
N GLU A 372 -0.60 -10.15 27.19
CA GLU A 372 -1.03 -8.76 27.26
C GLU A 372 0.11 -7.78 27.02
N VAL A 373 -0.23 -6.52 26.76
CA VAL A 373 0.74 -5.41 26.66
C VAL A 373 1.42 -5.23 28.02
N ARG A 374 2.75 -5.16 28.00
CA ARG A 374 3.60 -4.97 29.19
C ARG A 374 4.59 -3.83 28.96
N ALA A 375 5.21 -3.36 30.04
CA ALA A 375 6.27 -2.37 29.95
C ALA A 375 7.44 -2.86 29.06
N CYS A 376 8.11 -1.93 28.41
CA CYS A 376 9.30 -2.22 27.62
C CYS A 376 10.42 -2.76 28.52
N ILE A 377 10.90 -3.96 28.20
CA ILE A 377 12.00 -4.62 28.92
C ILE A 377 13.38 -4.31 28.31
N ASN A 378 13.44 -3.41 27.34
CA ASN A 378 14.66 -2.98 26.67
C ASN A 378 15.49 -4.13 26.02
N CYS A 379 14.81 -5.14 25.47
CA CYS A 379 15.46 -6.34 24.89
C CYS A 379 16.21 -6.09 23.57
N GLY A 380 15.97 -4.96 22.88
CA GLY A 380 16.66 -4.59 21.64
C GLY A 380 16.12 -5.24 20.35
N PHE A 381 15.22 -6.23 20.41
CA PHE A 381 14.75 -6.97 19.23
C PHE A 381 14.14 -6.07 18.13
N CYS A 382 13.48 -4.98 18.51
CA CYS A 382 12.93 -4.03 17.57
C CYS A 382 14.03 -3.30 16.75
N GLY A 383 15.18 -3.01 17.36
CA GLY A 383 16.34 -2.43 16.68
C GLY A 383 17.09 -3.42 15.79
N GLU A 384 17.08 -4.73 16.14
CA GLU A 384 17.70 -5.79 15.34
C GLU A 384 17.01 -6.00 13.98
N VAL A 385 15.71 -5.70 13.87
CA VAL A 385 14.93 -5.88 12.64
C VAL A 385 14.66 -4.58 11.90
N CYS A 386 15.07 -3.42 12.43
CA CYS A 386 14.75 -2.14 11.82
C CYS A 386 15.61 -1.89 10.57
N PRO A 387 15.00 -1.81 9.35
CA PRO A 387 15.75 -1.72 8.10
C PRO A 387 16.42 -0.35 7.88
N VAL A 388 15.99 0.65 8.65
CA VAL A 388 16.48 2.05 8.59
C VAL A 388 17.27 2.42 9.86
N ASP A 389 17.79 1.43 10.55
CA ASP A 389 18.73 1.55 11.68
C ASP A 389 18.31 2.44 12.85
N ILE A 390 17.03 2.86 12.94
CA ILE A 390 16.54 3.55 14.14
C ILE A 390 16.49 2.58 15.33
N LEU A 391 16.48 3.13 16.52
CA LEU A 391 16.37 2.37 17.77
C LEU A 391 14.96 2.51 18.35
N PRO A 392 13.97 1.70 17.89
CA PRO A 392 12.57 1.92 18.20
C PRO A 392 12.24 1.95 19.69
N GLN A 393 13.02 1.26 20.54
CA GLN A 393 12.81 1.28 21.99
C GLN A 393 13.15 2.63 22.62
N PHE A 394 14.10 3.38 22.08
CA PHE A 394 14.44 4.71 22.56
C PHE A 394 13.45 5.73 22.02
N THR A 395 13.20 5.74 20.71
CA THR A 395 12.16 6.57 20.08
C THR A 395 10.79 6.41 20.77
N TYR A 396 10.42 5.19 21.16
CA TYR A 396 9.20 4.94 21.93
C TYR A 396 9.21 5.62 23.31
N LYS A 397 10.34 5.56 24.03
CA LYS A 397 10.46 6.16 25.37
C LYS A 397 10.42 7.67 25.32
N THR A 398 11.06 8.30 24.34
CA THR A 398 11.04 9.75 24.15
C THR A 398 9.63 10.24 23.80
N ILE A 399 8.90 9.50 22.95
CA ILE A 399 7.48 9.79 22.67
C ILE A 399 6.62 9.69 23.94
N LEU A 400 6.85 8.70 24.81
CA LEU A 400 6.12 8.57 26.07
C LEU A 400 6.44 9.69 27.07
N ALA A 401 7.64 10.26 26.98
CA ALA A 401 8.06 11.40 27.78
C ALA A 401 7.61 12.76 27.20
N ASP A 402 6.91 12.75 26.06
CA ASP A 402 6.52 13.94 25.29
C ASP A 402 7.70 14.76 24.74
N GLU A 403 8.87 14.11 24.60
CA GLU A 403 10.11 14.67 24.04
C GLU A 403 10.16 14.41 22.51
N ILE A 404 9.36 15.17 21.75
CA ILE A 404 9.19 14.92 20.30
C ILE A 404 10.47 15.27 19.52
N GLU A 405 11.18 16.33 19.88
CA GLU A 405 12.45 16.72 19.23
C GLU A 405 13.48 15.58 19.35
N GLU A 406 13.63 15.00 20.53
CA GLU A 406 14.52 13.85 20.74
C GLU A 406 14.06 12.61 19.97
N ALA A 407 12.74 12.41 19.83
CA ALA A 407 12.21 11.33 18.98
C ALA A 407 12.56 11.53 17.49
N LEU A 408 12.58 12.78 17.01
CA LEU A 408 13.02 13.12 15.66
C LEU A 408 14.52 12.90 15.48
N ASP A 409 15.33 13.27 16.45
CA ASP A 409 16.80 13.03 16.46
C ASP A 409 17.13 11.53 16.47
N HIS A 410 16.28 10.70 17.08
CA HIS A 410 16.34 9.24 17.00
C HIS A 410 15.86 8.65 15.68
N GLY A 411 15.54 9.47 14.67
CA GLY A 411 15.17 9.06 13.32
C GLY A 411 13.70 8.69 13.14
N LEU A 412 12.77 9.25 13.95
CA LEU A 412 11.33 8.95 13.80
C LEU A 412 10.82 9.17 12.37
N LEU A 413 11.34 10.17 11.64
CA LEU A 413 10.94 10.44 10.25
C LEU A 413 11.47 9.40 9.26
N ASP A 414 12.58 8.74 9.54
CA ASP A 414 13.08 7.65 8.70
C ASP A 414 12.24 6.36 8.84
N CYS A 415 11.39 6.27 9.89
CA CYS A 415 10.53 5.11 10.08
C CYS A 415 9.58 4.89 8.88
N VAL A 416 9.71 3.74 8.23
CA VAL A 416 8.90 3.33 7.06
C VAL A 416 7.59 2.63 7.42
N GLU A 417 7.24 2.58 8.72
CA GLU A 417 5.99 1.99 9.23
C GLU A 417 5.79 0.51 8.84
N CYS A 418 6.86 -0.24 8.69
CA CYS A 418 6.82 -1.64 8.26
C CYS A 418 6.16 -2.60 9.26
N GLY A 419 6.04 -2.24 10.54
CA GLY A 419 5.40 -3.06 11.57
C GLY A 419 6.28 -4.14 12.20
N LEU A 420 7.50 -4.38 11.73
CA LEU A 420 8.37 -5.42 12.29
C LEU A 420 8.70 -5.21 13.76
N CYS A 421 8.94 -3.97 14.19
CA CYS A 421 9.20 -3.66 15.59
C CYS A 421 8.03 -4.05 16.52
N THR A 422 6.78 -3.89 16.06
CA THR A 422 5.59 -4.39 16.76
C THR A 422 5.56 -5.91 16.78
N TYR A 423 5.79 -6.56 15.63
CA TYR A 423 5.76 -8.01 15.49
C TYR A 423 6.74 -8.74 16.41
N VAL A 424 7.98 -8.25 16.49
CA VAL A 424 9.02 -8.90 17.30
C VAL A 424 8.97 -8.53 18.78
N CYS A 425 8.12 -7.60 19.20
CA CYS A 425 8.07 -7.10 20.56
C CYS A 425 7.54 -8.17 21.57
N PRO A 426 8.36 -8.68 22.52
CA PRO A 426 7.88 -9.64 23.50
C PRO A 426 6.91 -9.03 24.51
N SER A 427 6.94 -7.70 24.68
CA SER A 427 6.02 -6.94 25.55
C SER A 427 4.72 -6.56 24.84
N LYS A 428 4.49 -6.97 23.59
CA LYS A 428 3.28 -6.71 22.79
C LYS A 428 2.94 -5.23 22.62
N ILE A 429 3.95 -4.37 22.57
CA ILE A 429 3.77 -2.91 22.39
C ILE A 429 3.52 -2.64 20.92
N GLU A 430 2.47 -1.88 20.64
CA GLU A 430 2.05 -1.45 19.30
C GLU A 430 2.93 -0.29 18.77
N LEU A 431 4.26 -0.54 18.65
CA LEU A 431 5.24 0.48 18.28
C LEU A 431 4.90 1.18 16.96
N LYS A 432 4.52 0.41 15.92
CA LYS A 432 4.10 0.97 14.63
C LYS A 432 2.97 1.98 14.79
N THR A 433 1.94 1.63 15.56
CA THR A 433 0.75 2.47 15.75
C THR A 433 1.14 3.78 16.47
N ILE A 434 2.02 3.69 17.46
CA ILE A 434 2.52 4.86 18.20
C ILE A 434 3.31 5.77 17.27
N PHE A 435 4.29 5.25 16.53
CA PHE A 435 5.12 6.03 15.60
C PHE A 435 4.29 6.69 14.50
N LYS A 436 3.38 5.93 13.88
CA LYS A 436 2.47 6.47 12.87
C LYS A 436 1.61 7.62 13.40
N LYS A 437 1.09 7.48 14.63
CA LYS A 437 0.28 8.51 15.28
C LYS A 437 1.12 9.77 15.57
N THR A 438 2.34 9.60 16.08
CA THR A 438 3.24 10.72 16.39
C THR A 438 3.71 11.42 15.11
N LYS A 439 4.13 10.68 14.09
CA LYS A 439 4.47 11.26 12.77
C LYS A 439 3.30 12.06 12.19
N LYS A 440 2.08 11.52 12.29
CA LYS A 440 0.88 12.21 11.81
C LYS A 440 0.60 13.50 12.59
N ALA A 441 0.76 13.49 13.92
CA ALA A 441 0.59 14.68 14.76
C ALA A 441 1.61 15.75 14.37
N TYR A 442 2.89 15.38 14.32
CA TYR A 442 3.98 16.26 13.90
C TYR A 442 3.75 16.87 12.51
N PHE A 443 3.31 16.09 11.52
CA PHE A 443 2.99 16.59 10.18
C PHE A 443 1.86 17.62 10.19
N LEU A 444 0.81 17.38 11.00
CA LEU A 444 -0.34 18.29 11.09
C LEU A 444 -0.03 19.61 11.83
N GLU A 445 1.00 19.64 12.66
CA GLU A 445 1.49 20.84 13.32
C GLU A 445 2.32 21.73 12.37
N GLN A 446 2.85 21.15 11.29
CA GLN A 446 3.63 21.88 10.28
C GLN A 446 2.80 22.41 9.12
N LEU A 447 1.51 22.05 9.01
CA LEU A 447 0.55 22.54 8.01
C LEU A 447 -0.17 23.81 8.47
#